data_89e78725195eb5e80ee4f91cf571f644
#
_entry.id   89e78725195eb5e80ee4f91cf571f644
#
_cell.length_a   1.000
_cell.length_b   1.000
_cell.length_c   1.000
_cell.angle_alpha   90.00
_cell.angle_beta   90.00
_cell.angle_gamma   90.00
#
_symmetry.space_group_name_H-M   'P 1'
#
loop_
_entity.id
_entity.type
_entity.pdbx_description
1 polymer ?
#
loop_
_entity_poly.entity_id
_entity_poly.type
_entity_poly.pdbx_seq_one_letter_code
_entity_poly.pdbx_strand_id
1 'polypeptide(L)'
;MDKDTLFDDTLGTVYTNSSGSFTVTFDNQTGGAENGGCDVYLKVFPVSSNIAVKTKSNGNYYFSTPVTKNVSNSTTSINQVYDPCDTAKAFYIHQAGIVGAQYVTAMSGSAPSNLTFRYPYSDSGSNNYNGSYISIKSSSYYSWDVILHEYGHFIQDIYNIEDNPGGRHYIDDNAIDTYYNNGDSLSSAKDKGTRLAWGEGWATYFSISAQVQQNVSSMSIPGSGDSSYDNLTNGWSRSLENYTAGKGEGHEMAVSCVLWDFADSSVTTGSSNESYDNVSFGFSTIWAYTISSRATIFDTFYDYVFQHANQVTARKLGRILSAHRFSASNPKTNGSAQIAYTITSSSAPTLSWSKANGCNCCADSYRVIIYSRSMTPIYSITVASTSYTLTNIQWNNLKSNYSSGFYWCVIATPSSTPATGPYHSQFILCTINIA
;
A
#
# COMPACT_ATOMS: atom_id res chain seq x y z
N MET A 1 -1.99 -29.52 34.62
CA MET A 1 -2.94 -28.81 35.43
C MET A 1 -3.70 -29.79 36.31
N ASP A 2 -3.58 -29.63 37.60
CA ASP A 2 -4.17 -30.54 38.57
C ASP A 2 -5.62 -30.09 38.88
N LYS A 3 -6.57 -30.99 38.75
CA LYS A 3 -7.99 -30.71 38.99
C LYS A 3 -8.40 -30.76 40.46
N ASP A 4 -7.57 -31.29 41.32
CA ASP A 4 -7.92 -31.53 42.73
C ASP A 4 -7.47 -30.42 43.65
N THR A 5 -6.80 -29.42 43.14
CA THR A 5 -6.58 -28.16 43.85
C THR A 5 -7.66 -27.13 43.48
N LEU A 6 -8.03 -26.26 44.39
CA LEU A 6 -8.99 -25.17 44.18
C LEU A 6 -8.60 -24.20 43.04
N PHE A 7 -7.40 -24.31 42.49
CA PHE A 7 -6.84 -23.44 41.42
C PHE A 7 -6.05 -24.26 40.45
N ASP A 8 -6.21 -23.94 39.14
CA ASP A 8 -5.42 -24.48 38.06
C ASP A 8 -3.99 -23.92 38.05
N ASP A 9 -2.98 -24.77 38.07
CA ASP A 9 -1.58 -24.37 37.95
C ASP A 9 -1.10 -24.36 36.51
N THR A 10 -0.26 -23.38 36.14
CA THR A 10 0.37 -23.34 34.84
C THR A 10 1.64 -24.18 34.86
N LEU A 11 1.61 -25.35 34.22
CA LEU A 11 2.74 -26.28 34.15
C LEU A 11 3.82 -25.85 33.16
N GLY A 12 3.46 -25.05 32.13
CA GLY A 12 4.40 -24.50 31.16
C GLY A 12 3.70 -23.68 30.09
N THR A 13 4.46 -22.82 29.42
CA THR A 13 4.01 -22.00 28.28
C THR A 13 5.04 -22.07 27.17
N VAL A 14 4.57 -22.34 25.95
CA VAL A 14 5.41 -22.40 24.76
C VAL A 14 4.66 -21.82 23.56
N TYR A 15 5.39 -21.47 22.52
CA TYR A 15 4.83 -21.15 21.21
C TYR A 15 4.86 -22.37 20.29
N THR A 16 3.86 -22.52 19.44
CA THR A 16 3.90 -23.50 18.35
C THR A 16 4.93 -23.06 17.29
N ASN A 17 5.55 -24.04 16.62
CA ASN A 17 6.36 -23.78 15.44
C ASN A 17 5.47 -23.56 14.19
N SER A 18 6.08 -23.38 13.01
CA SER A 18 5.39 -23.16 11.74
C SER A 18 4.45 -24.31 11.30
N SER A 19 4.64 -25.52 11.83
CA SER A 19 3.75 -26.66 11.59
C SER A 19 2.64 -26.80 12.65
N GLY A 20 2.52 -25.84 13.59
CA GLY A 20 1.59 -25.92 14.71
C GLY A 20 2.02 -26.87 15.83
N SER A 21 3.22 -27.46 15.74
CA SER A 21 3.73 -28.40 16.72
C SER A 21 4.40 -27.69 17.90
N PHE A 22 4.30 -28.26 19.07
CA PHE A 22 4.93 -27.77 20.29
C PHE A 22 5.34 -28.92 21.20
N THR A 23 6.22 -28.65 22.17
CA THR A 23 6.58 -29.57 23.23
C THR A 23 6.68 -28.80 24.55
N VAL A 24 6.04 -29.28 25.58
CA VAL A 24 6.14 -28.77 26.94
C VAL A 24 6.65 -29.89 27.85
N THR A 25 7.68 -29.59 28.62
CA THR A 25 8.19 -30.50 29.67
C THR A 25 7.85 -29.88 31.01
N PHE A 26 7.27 -30.65 31.89
CA PHE A 26 6.91 -30.23 33.26
C PHE A 26 7.21 -31.36 34.27
N ASP A 27 7.33 -30.96 35.52
CA ASP A 27 7.45 -31.94 36.61
C ASP A 27 6.08 -32.53 36.92
N ASN A 28 5.97 -33.87 36.78
CA ASN A 28 4.73 -34.60 37.04
C ASN A 28 4.60 -35.02 38.52
N GLN A 29 5.33 -34.37 39.42
CA GLN A 29 5.25 -34.64 40.84
C GLN A 29 3.98 -34.00 41.43
N THR A 30 3.02 -34.79 41.80
CA THR A 30 1.85 -34.36 42.53
C THR A 30 2.17 -34.20 43.99
N GLY A 31 2.14 -33.02 44.52
CA GLY A 31 2.33 -32.71 45.96
C GLY A 31 1.11 -33.06 46.81
N GLY A 32 0.47 -34.23 46.60
CA GLY A 32 -0.76 -34.55 47.31
C GLY A 32 -1.19 -36.03 47.21
N ALA A 33 -2.39 -36.35 47.61
CA ALA A 33 -2.96 -37.68 47.76
C ALA A 33 -3.25 -38.47 46.44
N GLU A 34 -2.77 -37.99 45.28
CA GLU A 34 -3.07 -38.60 43.99
C GLU A 34 -1.97 -39.59 43.55
N ASN A 35 -2.35 -40.85 43.35
CA ASN A 35 -1.46 -41.95 42.97
C ASN A 35 -1.30 -42.10 41.47
N GLY A 36 -1.71 -41.13 40.59
CA GLY A 36 -1.87 -41.33 39.18
C GLY A 36 -1.11 -40.40 38.23
N GLY A 37 -0.51 -39.34 38.71
CA GLY A 37 0.03 -38.25 37.88
C GLY A 37 -0.94 -37.08 37.66
N CYS A 38 -0.46 -36.00 37.10
CA CYS A 38 -1.27 -34.79 36.88
C CYS A 38 -2.40 -35.01 35.86
N ASP A 39 -3.53 -34.35 36.11
CA ASP A 39 -4.56 -34.15 35.09
C ASP A 39 -4.20 -32.90 34.29
N VAL A 40 -4.03 -32.97 32.99
CA VAL A 40 -3.57 -31.87 32.15
C VAL A 40 -4.55 -31.51 31.05
N TYR A 41 -4.61 -30.24 30.72
CA TYR A 41 -5.25 -29.73 29.51
C TYR A 41 -4.45 -28.57 28.94
N LEU A 42 -4.68 -28.27 27.67
CA LEU A 42 -4.04 -27.15 26.97
C LEU A 42 -5.00 -25.98 26.90
N LYS A 43 -4.46 -24.77 27.08
CA LYS A 43 -5.08 -23.54 26.63
C LYS A 43 -4.27 -22.98 25.48
N VAL A 44 -4.89 -22.81 24.32
CA VAL A 44 -4.26 -22.28 23.11
C VAL A 44 -4.77 -20.87 22.88
N PHE A 45 -3.86 -19.92 22.79
CA PHE A 45 -4.15 -18.49 22.67
C PHE A 45 -3.76 -17.96 21.29
N PRO A 46 -4.52 -17.01 20.69
CA PRO A 46 -4.11 -16.28 19.49
C PRO A 46 -3.09 -15.19 19.85
N VAL A 47 -1.90 -15.62 20.27
CA VAL A 47 -0.79 -14.78 20.72
C VAL A 47 0.52 -15.33 20.17
N SER A 48 1.32 -14.47 19.58
CA SER A 48 2.70 -14.72 19.17
C SER A 48 3.65 -13.76 19.89
N SER A 49 4.92 -13.72 19.48
CA SER A 49 5.93 -12.85 20.08
C SER A 49 5.56 -11.35 20.01
N ASN A 50 4.87 -10.95 18.95
CA ASN A 50 4.57 -9.54 18.68
C ASN A 50 3.11 -9.26 18.29
N ILE A 51 2.25 -10.29 18.18
CA ILE A 51 0.83 -10.14 17.84
C ILE A 51 -0.02 -10.82 18.90
N ALA A 52 -1.06 -10.13 19.36
CA ALA A 52 -2.08 -10.69 20.23
C ALA A 52 -3.49 -10.28 19.79
N VAL A 53 -4.46 -11.19 19.91
CA VAL A 53 -5.87 -10.85 19.74
C VAL A 53 -6.58 -10.98 21.07
N LYS A 54 -7.27 -9.90 21.46
CA LYS A 54 -7.96 -9.79 22.74
C LYS A 54 -9.39 -9.31 22.54
N THR A 55 -10.24 -9.55 23.56
CA THR A 55 -11.59 -8.98 23.60
C THR A 55 -11.53 -7.45 23.69
N LYS A 56 -12.63 -6.77 23.41
CA LYS A 56 -12.76 -5.31 23.60
C LYS A 56 -12.32 -4.86 24.98
N SER A 57 -12.62 -5.62 26.01
CA SER A 57 -12.26 -5.38 27.42
C SER A 57 -10.86 -5.88 27.80
N ASN A 58 -10.02 -6.21 26.83
CA ASN A 58 -8.65 -6.71 27.02
C ASN A 58 -8.54 -8.14 27.61
N GLY A 59 -9.63 -8.92 27.60
CA GLY A 59 -9.60 -10.34 27.95
C GLY A 59 -8.93 -11.20 26.89
N ASN A 60 -8.41 -12.35 27.27
CA ASN A 60 -7.78 -13.28 26.35
C ASN A 60 -8.80 -14.20 25.68
N TYR A 61 -8.63 -14.48 24.40
CA TYR A 61 -9.23 -15.63 23.72
C TYR A 61 -8.39 -16.87 23.98
N TYR A 62 -9.04 -18.00 24.12
CA TYR A 62 -8.35 -19.30 24.16
C TYR A 62 -9.29 -20.43 23.80
N PHE A 63 -8.74 -21.50 23.24
CA PHE A 63 -9.34 -22.82 23.25
C PHE A 63 -8.79 -23.64 24.41
N SER A 64 -9.64 -24.49 24.98
CA SER A 64 -9.20 -25.53 25.92
C SER A 64 -9.42 -26.89 25.33
N THR A 65 -8.43 -27.78 25.45
CA THR A 65 -8.62 -29.21 25.14
C THR A 65 -9.43 -29.88 26.26
N PRO A 66 -10.01 -31.05 26.00
CA PRO A 66 -10.44 -31.91 27.07
C PRO A 66 -9.28 -32.26 28.04
N VAL A 67 -9.64 -32.55 29.27
CA VAL A 67 -8.66 -32.96 30.29
C VAL A 67 -8.16 -34.36 30.01
N THR A 68 -6.82 -34.52 29.93
CA THR A 68 -6.15 -35.83 29.90
C THR A 68 -5.79 -36.19 31.35
N LYS A 69 -6.42 -37.22 31.87
CA LYS A 69 -6.25 -37.62 33.26
C LYS A 69 -5.03 -38.52 33.48
N ASN A 70 -4.43 -38.38 34.65
CA ASN A 70 -3.38 -39.22 35.16
C ASN A 70 -2.21 -39.39 34.14
N VAL A 71 -1.68 -38.28 33.66
CA VAL A 71 -0.57 -38.31 32.70
C VAL A 71 0.63 -38.99 33.32
N SER A 72 1.09 -40.06 32.70
CA SER A 72 2.27 -40.82 33.18
C SER A 72 3.58 -40.03 32.90
N ASN A 73 4.68 -40.47 33.53
CA ASN A 73 6.04 -39.94 33.28
C ASN A 73 6.57 -40.35 31.89
N SER A 74 5.80 -40.00 30.84
CA SER A 74 6.13 -40.33 29.44
C SER A 74 5.55 -39.23 28.53
N THR A 75 5.93 -39.25 27.26
CA THR A 75 5.37 -38.31 26.27
C THR A 75 3.90 -38.62 26.04
N THR A 76 3.05 -37.62 26.26
CA THR A 76 1.63 -37.67 25.92
C THR A 76 1.40 -36.79 24.70
N SER A 77 0.78 -37.33 23.64
CA SER A 77 0.41 -36.59 22.44
C SER A 77 -1.02 -36.06 22.58
N ILE A 78 -1.20 -34.75 22.45
CA ILE A 78 -2.52 -34.11 22.39
C ILE A 78 -2.65 -33.54 20.98
N ASN A 79 -3.55 -34.11 20.19
CA ASN A 79 -3.89 -33.62 18.85
C ASN A 79 -5.34 -33.17 18.87
N GLN A 80 -5.58 -31.87 18.56
CA GLN A 80 -6.89 -31.29 18.61
C GLN A 80 -7.12 -30.41 17.38
N VAL A 81 -8.21 -30.63 16.68
CA VAL A 81 -8.74 -29.78 15.62
C VAL A 81 -9.98 -29.06 16.19
N TYR A 82 -10.06 -27.78 15.97
CA TYR A 82 -11.19 -26.96 16.45
C TYR A 82 -12.07 -26.53 15.27
N ASP A 83 -13.38 -26.69 15.44
CA ASP A 83 -14.37 -26.14 14.51
C ASP A 83 -14.45 -24.60 14.63
N PRO A 84 -14.84 -23.90 13.56
CA PRO A 84 -14.95 -22.44 13.57
C PRO A 84 -16.07 -21.99 14.51
N CYS A 85 -15.69 -21.37 15.61
CA CYS A 85 -16.53 -20.67 16.57
C CYS A 85 -16.03 -19.22 16.73
N ASP A 86 -16.66 -18.41 17.59
CA ASP A 86 -16.21 -17.02 17.81
C ASP A 86 -14.76 -16.91 18.28
N THR A 87 -14.26 -17.90 19.00
CA THR A 87 -12.84 -17.96 19.35
C THR A 87 -11.96 -18.23 18.13
N ALA A 88 -12.41 -19.06 17.16
CA ALA A 88 -11.68 -19.28 15.91
C ALA A 88 -11.52 -18.01 15.08
N LYS A 89 -12.51 -17.11 15.10
CA LYS A 89 -12.43 -15.79 14.45
C LYS A 89 -11.23 -14.98 14.95
N ALA A 90 -10.92 -15.04 16.23
CA ALA A 90 -9.72 -14.39 16.78
C ALA A 90 -8.42 -14.98 16.22
N PHE A 91 -8.39 -16.29 15.92
CA PHE A 91 -7.23 -16.92 15.28
C PHE A 91 -7.07 -16.52 13.81
N TYR A 92 -8.16 -16.28 13.07
CA TYR A 92 -8.08 -15.73 11.71
C TYR A 92 -7.43 -14.33 11.71
N ILE A 93 -7.84 -13.47 12.63
CA ILE A 93 -7.25 -12.13 12.80
C ILE A 93 -5.77 -12.24 13.20
N HIS A 94 -5.46 -13.15 14.13
CA HIS A 94 -4.09 -13.40 14.56
C HIS A 94 -3.18 -13.83 13.39
N GLN A 95 -3.67 -14.73 12.55
CA GLN A 95 -2.92 -15.20 11.38
C GLN A 95 -2.66 -14.09 10.37
N ALA A 96 -3.65 -13.22 10.10
CA ALA A 96 -3.44 -12.03 9.27
C ALA A 96 -2.34 -11.12 9.87
N GLY A 97 -2.40 -10.87 11.18
CA GLY A 97 -1.36 -10.10 11.88
C GLY A 97 0.04 -10.72 11.79
N ILE A 98 0.14 -12.05 11.84
CA ILE A 98 1.41 -12.77 11.63
C ILE A 98 1.93 -12.53 10.21
N VAL A 99 1.08 -12.60 9.19
CA VAL A 99 1.47 -12.33 7.78
C VAL A 99 2.02 -10.91 7.64
N GLY A 100 1.36 -9.90 8.22
CA GLY A 100 1.86 -8.53 8.26
C GLY A 100 3.23 -8.41 8.94
N ALA A 101 3.40 -9.04 10.11
CA ALA A 101 4.65 -9.04 10.84
C ALA A 101 5.79 -9.75 10.10
N GLN A 102 5.50 -10.86 9.43
CA GLN A 102 6.46 -11.60 8.60
C GLN A 102 6.89 -10.78 7.39
N TYR A 103 5.95 -10.11 6.73
CA TYR A 103 6.27 -9.20 5.63
C TYR A 103 7.21 -8.08 6.09
N VAL A 104 6.88 -7.37 7.18
CA VAL A 104 7.75 -6.32 7.73
C VAL A 104 9.12 -6.86 8.08
N THR A 105 9.18 -8.03 8.70
CA THR A 105 10.47 -8.69 9.05
C THR A 105 11.29 -8.99 7.81
N ALA A 106 10.66 -9.47 6.74
CA ALA A 106 11.34 -9.76 5.47
C ALA A 106 11.85 -8.49 4.79
N MET A 107 11.12 -7.37 4.89
CA MET A 107 11.47 -6.10 4.26
C MET A 107 12.53 -5.31 5.07
N SER A 108 12.43 -5.30 6.40
CA SER A 108 13.26 -4.47 7.28
C SER A 108 14.41 -5.22 7.96
N GLY A 109 14.40 -6.56 7.94
CA GLY A 109 15.34 -7.40 8.68
C GLY A 109 15.04 -7.51 10.17
N SER A 110 13.97 -6.89 10.68
CA SER A 110 13.61 -6.88 12.10
C SER A 110 12.09 -7.02 12.29
N ALA A 111 11.69 -7.75 13.32
CA ALA A 111 10.28 -7.83 13.67
C ALA A 111 9.74 -6.48 14.13
N PRO A 112 8.51 -6.10 13.74
CA PRO A 112 7.88 -4.89 14.24
C PRO A 112 7.59 -4.98 15.74
N SER A 113 7.28 -3.83 16.35
CA SER A 113 6.88 -3.76 17.76
C SER A 113 5.57 -4.53 18.02
N ASN A 114 5.27 -4.76 19.29
CA ASN A 114 4.08 -5.52 19.70
C ASN A 114 2.79 -4.78 19.35
N LEU A 115 1.83 -5.52 18.81
CA LEU A 115 0.50 -5.01 18.48
C LEU A 115 -0.59 -5.90 19.04
N THR A 116 -1.67 -5.29 19.51
CA THR A 116 -2.88 -5.96 19.94
C THR A 116 -4.03 -5.65 18.98
N PHE A 117 -4.71 -6.68 18.49
CA PHE A 117 -6.02 -6.55 17.87
C PHE A 117 -7.11 -6.73 18.92
N ARG A 118 -8.14 -5.90 18.90
CA ARG A 118 -9.32 -6.01 19.74
C ARG A 118 -10.53 -6.43 18.90
N TYR A 119 -11.12 -7.56 19.26
CA TYR A 119 -12.20 -8.20 18.51
C TYR A 119 -13.24 -8.81 19.47
N PRO A 120 -14.56 -8.83 19.17
CA PRO A 120 -15.20 -7.84 18.32
C PRO A 120 -15.20 -6.48 19.04
N TYR A 121 -14.87 -5.41 18.32
CA TYR A 121 -14.79 -4.11 18.98
C TYR A 121 -16.15 -3.39 19.00
N SER A 122 -16.78 -3.22 17.84
CA SER A 122 -18.11 -2.62 17.67
C SER A 122 -18.68 -2.94 16.30
N ASP A 123 -19.99 -3.10 16.18
CA ASP A 123 -20.66 -3.29 14.89
C ASP A 123 -21.05 -1.96 14.23
N SER A 124 -21.10 -0.87 15.00
CA SER A 124 -21.50 0.46 14.52
C SER A 124 -20.32 1.38 14.13
N GLY A 125 -19.08 1.00 14.45
CA GLY A 125 -17.88 1.74 14.07
C GLY A 125 -17.24 1.25 12.79
N SER A 126 -16.07 1.78 12.43
CA SER A 126 -15.15 1.23 11.43
C SER A 126 -14.11 0.32 12.09
N ASN A 127 -13.45 -0.53 11.31
CA ASN A 127 -12.15 -1.04 11.71
C ASN A 127 -11.21 0.16 11.77
N ASN A 128 -10.27 0.19 12.68
CA ASN A 128 -9.31 1.28 12.75
C ASN A 128 -8.10 0.96 13.63
N TYR A 129 -6.94 1.43 13.24
CA TYR A 129 -5.80 1.64 14.13
C TYR A 129 -5.97 2.98 14.88
N ASN A 130 -5.75 3.01 16.18
CA ASN A 130 -5.97 4.19 17.02
C ASN A 130 -4.71 4.69 17.75
N GLY A 131 -3.52 4.33 17.27
CA GLY A 131 -2.24 4.66 17.90
C GLY A 131 -1.81 3.69 19.02
N SER A 132 -2.64 2.71 19.37
CA SER A 132 -2.33 1.76 20.47
C SER A 132 -2.71 0.31 20.13
N TYR A 133 -3.79 0.11 19.45
CA TYR A 133 -4.32 -1.19 19.04
C TYR A 133 -5.16 -1.06 17.78
N ILE A 134 -5.41 -2.18 17.13
CA ILE A 134 -6.34 -2.24 15.98
C ILE A 134 -7.68 -2.77 16.45
N SER A 135 -8.75 -2.02 16.17
CA SER A 135 -10.13 -2.42 16.40
C SER A 135 -10.68 -3.17 15.19
N ILE A 136 -11.18 -4.39 15.40
CA ILE A 136 -11.80 -5.20 14.34
C ILE A 136 -13.27 -5.42 14.65
N LYS A 137 -14.15 -5.12 13.67
CA LYS A 137 -15.60 -5.37 13.75
C LYS A 137 -15.90 -6.86 13.76
N SER A 138 -17.04 -7.24 14.34
CA SER A 138 -17.49 -8.63 14.37
C SER A 138 -17.62 -9.25 12.97
N SER A 139 -18.01 -8.47 11.97
CA SER A 139 -18.19 -8.90 10.58
C SER A 139 -16.90 -8.92 9.75
N SER A 140 -15.78 -8.37 10.24
CA SER A 140 -14.55 -8.18 9.45
C SER A 140 -13.46 -9.20 9.75
N TYR A 141 -13.70 -10.18 10.60
CA TYR A 141 -12.67 -11.13 11.05
C TYR A 141 -12.00 -11.94 9.94
N TYR A 142 -12.66 -12.13 8.81
CA TYR A 142 -12.16 -12.90 7.68
C TYR A 142 -11.71 -12.02 6.48
N SER A 143 -11.90 -10.71 6.57
CA SER A 143 -11.50 -9.76 5.53
C SER A 143 -10.03 -9.36 5.75
N TRP A 144 -9.12 -10.17 5.26
CA TRP A 144 -7.69 -9.99 5.52
C TRP A 144 -7.14 -8.70 4.91
N ASP A 145 -7.69 -8.27 3.78
CA ASP A 145 -7.28 -6.99 3.18
C ASP A 145 -7.56 -5.83 4.14
N VAL A 146 -8.73 -5.83 4.76
CA VAL A 146 -9.11 -4.81 5.73
C VAL A 146 -8.24 -4.90 6.99
N ILE A 147 -8.00 -6.12 7.51
CA ILE A 147 -7.19 -6.31 8.71
C ILE A 147 -5.75 -5.85 8.48
N LEU A 148 -5.18 -6.16 7.32
CA LEU A 148 -3.82 -5.78 6.95
C LEU A 148 -3.71 -4.31 6.52
N HIS A 149 -4.79 -3.70 6.04
CA HIS A 149 -4.87 -2.25 5.84
C HIS A 149 -4.70 -1.52 7.18
N GLU A 150 -5.46 -1.88 8.20
CA GLU A 150 -5.31 -1.31 9.53
C GLU A 150 -3.91 -1.59 10.13
N TYR A 151 -3.35 -2.76 9.81
CA TYR A 151 -1.97 -3.07 10.17
C TYR A 151 -0.97 -2.15 9.43
N GLY A 152 -1.27 -1.76 8.20
CA GLY A 152 -0.52 -0.78 7.43
C GLY A 152 -0.41 0.56 8.17
N HIS A 153 -1.49 1.08 8.74
CA HIS A 153 -1.47 2.30 9.56
C HIS A 153 -0.59 2.17 10.79
N PHE A 154 -0.63 1.02 11.48
CA PHE A 154 0.32 0.77 12.57
C PHE A 154 1.79 0.83 12.09
N ILE A 155 2.09 0.28 10.93
CA ILE A 155 3.43 0.33 10.35
C ILE A 155 3.82 1.76 9.96
N GLN A 156 2.90 2.52 9.38
CA GLN A 156 3.15 3.93 9.06
C GLN A 156 3.48 4.75 10.30
N ASP A 157 2.77 4.52 11.40
CA ASP A 157 3.01 5.19 12.69
C ASP A 157 4.40 4.88 13.24
N ILE A 158 4.78 3.59 13.36
CA ILE A 158 6.08 3.21 13.94
C ILE A 158 7.29 3.63 13.09
N TYR A 159 7.09 3.84 11.76
CA TYR A 159 8.15 4.32 10.86
C TYR A 159 8.08 5.83 10.58
N ASN A 160 7.09 6.55 11.13
CA ASN A 160 6.86 7.98 10.89
C ASN A 160 6.76 8.32 9.40
N ILE A 161 5.92 7.59 8.67
CA ILE A 161 5.65 7.77 7.24
C ILE A 161 4.18 8.10 6.97
N GLU A 162 3.46 8.55 7.99
CA GLU A 162 2.08 8.99 7.94
C GLU A 162 1.94 10.34 8.65
N ASP A 163 1.07 11.18 8.09
CA ASP A 163 0.56 12.40 8.71
C ASP A 163 -0.92 12.54 8.31
N ASN A 164 -1.69 11.47 8.55
CA ASN A 164 -3.09 11.39 8.15
C ASN A 164 -3.94 12.34 9.00
N PRO A 165 -4.57 13.36 8.40
CA PRO A 165 -5.41 14.32 9.13
C PRO A 165 -6.72 13.70 9.63
N GLY A 166 -7.03 12.46 9.25
CA GLY A 166 -8.30 11.79 9.54
C GLY A 166 -9.47 12.43 8.80
N GLY A 167 -10.67 12.05 9.19
CA GLY A 167 -11.90 12.58 8.62
C GLY A 167 -12.67 11.52 7.83
N ARG A 168 -13.83 11.94 7.33
CA ARG A 168 -14.67 11.05 6.51
C ARG A 168 -14.09 10.93 5.11
N HIS A 169 -13.82 9.74 4.69
CA HIS A 169 -13.36 9.40 3.34
C HIS A 169 -13.98 8.09 2.87
N TYR A 170 -13.94 7.88 1.57
CA TYR A 170 -14.30 6.62 0.94
C TYR A 170 -13.25 6.29 -0.11
N ILE A 171 -13.00 5.02 -0.28
CA ILE A 171 -11.97 4.50 -1.17
C ILE A 171 -12.08 4.99 -2.64
N ASP A 172 -13.29 5.32 -3.08
CA ASP A 172 -13.59 5.78 -4.43
C ASP A 172 -13.68 7.32 -4.55
N ASP A 173 -13.52 8.05 -3.44
CA ASP A 173 -13.63 9.51 -3.42
C ASP A 173 -12.25 10.18 -3.59
N ASN A 174 -12.26 11.39 -4.16
CA ASN A 174 -11.09 12.25 -4.09
C ASN A 174 -11.11 13.03 -2.77
N ALA A 175 -10.13 12.78 -1.92
CA ALA A 175 -10.05 13.39 -0.60
C ALA A 175 -9.90 14.92 -0.66
N ILE A 176 -9.23 15.46 -1.68
CA ILE A 176 -9.12 16.91 -1.88
C ILE A 176 -10.50 17.51 -2.10
N ASP A 177 -11.29 16.92 -3.02
CA ASP A 177 -12.66 17.39 -3.28
C ASP A 177 -13.55 17.24 -2.04
N THR A 178 -13.36 16.16 -1.26
CA THR A 178 -14.10 15.92 -0.01
C THR A 178 -13.84 17.03 1.01
N TYR A 179 -12.59 17.38 1.30
CA TYR A 179 -12.27 18.46 2.22
C TYR A 179 -12.74 19.83 1.70
N TYR A 180 -12.55 20.10 0.40
CA TYR A 180 -12.99 21.36 -0.20
C TYR A 180 -14.52 21.54 -0.12
N ASN A 181 -15.28 20.50 -0.43
CA ASN A 181 -16.74 20.52 -0.34
C ASN A 181 -17.25 20.62 1.11
N ASN A 182 -16.45 20.21 2.09
CA ASN A 182 -16.73 20.35 3.52
C ASN A 182 -16.34 21.74 4.08
N GLY A 183 -15.87 22.67 3.23
CA GLY A 183 -15.65 24.08 3.57
C GLY A 183 -14.20 24.44 3.87
N ASP A 184 -13.24 23.54 3.67
CA ASP A 184 -11.83 23.93 3.71
C ASP A 184 -11.47 24.88 2.57
N SER A 185 -10.50 25.76 2.78
CA SER A 185 -9.88 26.48 1.68
C SER A 185 -9.20 25.49 0.71
N LEU A 186 -9.05 25.88 -0.56
CA LEU A 186 -8.41 25.01 -1.55
C LEU A 186 -6.99 24.57 -1.13
N SER A 187 -6.23 25.46 -0.49
CA SER A 187 -4.89 25.12 0.02
C SER A 187 -4.96 24.10 1.15
N SER A 188 -5.88 24.27 2.11
CA SER A 188 -6.09 23.33 3.21
C SER A 188 -6.61 21.98 2.71
N ALA A 189 -7.55 22.00 1.76
CA ALA A 189 -8.10 20.79 1.17
C ALA A 189 -7.04 19.96 0.44
N LYS A 190 -6.14 20.62 -0.29
CA LYS A 190 -5.01 19.94 -0.95
C LYS A 190 -4.04 19.33 0.06
N ASP A 191 -3.60 20.10 1.03
CA ASP A 191 -2.69 19.62 2.08
C ASP A 191 -3.27 18.40 2.80
N LYS A 192 -4.51 18.51 3.28
CA LYS A 192 -5.17 17.39 3.99
C LYS A 192 -5.46 16.21 3.07
N GLY A 193 -5.96 16.49 1.87
CA GLY A 193 -6.38 15.44 0.93
C GLY A 193 -5.23 14.60 0.41
N THR A 194 -4.07 15.20 0.14
CA THR A 194 -2.88 14.44 -0.29
C THR A 194 -2.28 13.61 0.84
N ARG A 195 -2.28 14.13 2.07
CA ARG A 195 -1.83 13.36 3.26
C ARG A 195 -2.76 12.19 3.55
N LEU A 196 -4.08 12.41 3.51
CA LEU A 196 -5.07 11.33 3.66
C LEU A 196 -4.88 10.26 2.57
N ALA A 197 -4.86 10.67 1.30
CA ALA A 197 -4.73 9.74 0.18
C ALA A 197 -3.42 8.93 0.22
N TRP A 198 -2.34 9.53 0.71
CA TRP A 198 -1.09 8.80 0.95
C TRP A 198 -1.24 7.77 2.07
N GLY A 199 -1.74 8.17 3.24
CA GLY A 199 -1.91 7.29 4.39
C GLY A 199 -2.77 6.07 4.04
N GLU A 200 -3.96 6.31 3.52
CA GLU A 200 -4.92 5.25 3.15
C GLU A 200 -4.43 4.40 1.95
N GLY A 201 -3.88 5.09 0.94
CA GLY A 201 -3.39 4.41 -0.27
C GLY A 201 -2.17 3.53 0.00
N TRP A 202 -1.25 3.99 0.83
CA TRP A 202 -0.10 3.17 1.23
C TRP A 202 -0.54 1.99 2.10
N ALA A 203 -1.49 2.17 3.02
CA ALA A 203 -2.02 1.09 3.84
C ALA A 203 -2.71 0.00 2.99
N THR A 204 -3.47 0.40 1.97
CA THR A 204 -4.06 -0.51 0.99
C THR A 204 -2.99 -1.26 0.18
N TYR A 205 -1.99 -0.55 -0.34
CA TYR A 205 -0.84 -1.17 -1.03
C TYR A 205 -0.10 -2.16 -0.11
N PHE A 206 0.17 -1.76 1.15
CA PHE A 206 0.81 -2.63 2.14
C PHE A 206 0.03 -3.93 2.35
N SER A 207 -1.28 -3.82 2.51
CA SER A 207 -2.16 -4.96 2.71
C SER A 207 -2.00 -6.02 1.61
N ILE A 208 -2.06 -5.60 0.36
CA ILE A 208 -1.99 -6.51 -0.79
C ILE A 208 -0.55 -7.02 -0.98
N SER A 209 0.45 -6.14 -0.91
CA SER A 209 1.85 -6.54 -1.08
C SER A 209 2.31 -7.54 -0.01
N ALA A 210 1.85 -7.39 1.24
CA ALA A 210 2.14 -8.33 2.31
C ALA A 210 1.58 -9.73 2.01
N GLN A 211 0.37 -9.81 1.53
CA GLN A 211 -0.29 -11.07 1.20
C GLN A 211 0.35 -11.77 0.00
N VAL A 212 0.63 -11.03 -1.07
CA VAL A 212 1.29 -11.58 -2.26
C VAL A 212 2.70 -12.06 -1.92
N GLN A 213 3.47 -11.27 -1.22
CA GLN A 213 4.85 -11.62 -0.83
C GLN A 213 4.90 -12.84 0.12
N GLN A 214 3.90 -13.02 0.98
CA GLN A 214 3.80 -14.15 1.90
C GLN A 214 3.02 -15.34 1.31
N ASN A 215 2.69 -15.29 0.01
CA ASN A 215 1.99 -16.37 -0.71
C ASN A 215 0.67 -16.81 -0.03
N VAL A 216 -0.12 -15.84 0.42
CA VAL A 216 -1.40 -16.09 1.10
C VAL A 216 -2.40 -16.83 0.21
N SER A 217 -2.31 -16.68 -1.12
CA SER A 217 -3.12 -17.44 -2.08
C SER A 217 -3.05 -18.95 -1.87
N SER A 218 -1.92 -19.47 -1.37
CA SER A 218 -1.76 -20.90 -1.03
C SER A 218 -2.53 -21.34 0.22
N MET A 219 -2.99 -20.37 1.04
CA MET A 219 -3.71 -20.65 2.30
C MET A 219 -5.22 -20.81 2.08
N SER A 220 -5.72 -20.55 0.87
CA SER A 220 -7.15 -20.62 0.53
C SER A 220 -8.05 -19.73 1.39
N ILE A 221 -7.54 -18.56 1.78
CA ILE A 221 -8.33 -17.53 2.48
C ILE A 221 -9.16 -16.79 1.43
N PRO A 222 -10.50 -16.75 1.56
CA PRO A 222 -11.36 -16.07 0.57
C PRO A 222 -11.01 -14.60 0.36
N GLY A 223 -10.93 -14.14 -0.90
CA GLY A 223 -10.66 -12.75 -1.26
C GLY A 223 -9.33 -12.24 -0.70
N SER A 224 -8.29 -13.08 -0.78
CA SER A 224 -6.97 -12.74 -0.22
C SER A 224 -5.85 -13.35 -1.05
N GLY A 225 -4.72 -12.65 -1.12
CA GLY A 225 -3.49 -13.15 -1.75
C GLY A 225 -3.42 -12.94 -3.27
N ASP A 226 -4.27 -12.10 -3.82
CA ASP A 226 -4.20 -11.62 -5.21
C ASP A 226 -3.89 -10.10 -5.27
N SER A 227 -4.06 -9.47 -6.43
CA SER A 227 -3.80 -8.04 -6.64
C SER A 227 -5.04 -7.16 -6.40
N SER A 228 -6.06 -7.67 -5.72
CA SER A 228 -7.30 -6.94 -5.44
C SER A 228 -7.43 -6.63 -3.95
N TYR A 229 -7.96 -5.47 -3.64
CA TYR A 229 -8.40 -5.13 -2.29
C TYR A 229 -9.89 -5.46 -2.15
N ASP A 230 -10.18 -6.47 -1.36
CA ASP A 230 -11.52 -7.02 -1.18
C ASP A 230 -12.11 -6.66 0.18
N ASN A 231 -13.17 -5.87 0.19
CA ASN A 231 -13.96 -5.69 1.39
C ASN A 231 -15.10 -6.70 1.43
N LEU A 232 -14.82 -7.89 1.93
CA LEU A 232 -15.77 -8.98 1.99
C LEU A 232 -16.98 -8.67 2.88
N THR A 233 -16.82 -7.78 3.86
CA THR A 233 -17.93 -7.33 4.74
C THR A 233 -18.97 -6.51 3.96
N ASN A 234 -18.51 -5.66 3.04
CA ASN A 234 -19.35 -4.76 2.25
C ASN A 234 -19.58 -5.28 0.82
N GLY A 235 -18.96 -6.38 0.44
CA GLY A 235 -19.16 -7.06 -0.84
C GLY A 235 -18.64 -6.31 -2.06
N TRP A 236 -17.52 -5.58 -1.94
CA TRP A 236 -16.90 -4.93 -3.09
C TRP A 236 -15.40 -5.24 -3.18
N SER A 237 -14.88 -5.14 -4.38
CA SER A 237 -13.49 -5.41 -4.75
C SER A 237 -12.91 -4.27 -5.59
N ARG A 238 -11.62 -3.99 -5.43
CA ARG A 238 -10.86 -3.02 -6.23
C ARG A 238 -9.51 -3.61 -6.60
N SER A 239 -9.32 -3.87 -7.88
CA SER A 239 -8.05 -4.37 -8.40
C SER A 239 -7.00 -3.25 -8.45
N LEU A 240 -5.81 -3.47 -7.90
CA LEU A 240 -4.69 -2.53 -8.01
C LEU A 240 -4.14 -2.49 -9.44
N GLU A 241 -4.30 -3.58 -10.20
CA GLU A 241 -3.90 -3.71 -11.60
C GLU A 241 -4.79 -2.95 -12.58
N ASN A 242 -6.10 -2.93 -12.35
CA ASN A 242 -7.08 -2.51 -13.35
C ASN A 242 -7.99 -1.37 -12.89
N TYR A 243 -7.68 -0.70 -11.78
CA TYR A 243 -8.52 0.35 -11.26
C TYR A 243 -8.40 1.64 -12.06
N THR A 244 -9.49 2.07 -12.66
CA THR A 244 -9.53 3.25 -13.55
C THR A 244 -10.39 4.41 -13.05
N ALA A 245 -11.18 4.22 -12.01
CA ALA A 245 -12.12 5.23 -11.53
C ALA A 245 -11.43 6.37 -10.76
N GLY A 246 -10.51 6.06 -9.84
CA GLY A 246 -9.76 7.05 -9.08
C GLY A 246 -8.57 7.63 -9.84
N LYS A 247 -8.30 8.92 -9.63
CA LYS A 247 -7.27 9.65 -10.39
C LYS A 247 -6.54 10.67 -9.52
N GLY A 248 -5.21 10.68 -9.65
CA GLY A 248 -4.34 11.69 -9.05
C GLY A 248 -4.03 11.48 -7.56
N GLU A 249 -3.18 12.35 -7.05
CA GLU A 249 -2.58 12.25 -5.70
C GLU A 249 -3.55 12.41 -4.52
N GLY A 250 -4.73 12.95 -4.78
CA GLY A 250 -5.80 13.11 -3.79
C GLY A 250 -6.73 11.89 -3.70
N HIS A 251 -6.41 10.80 -4.40
CA HIS A 251 -7.27 9.60 -4.45
C HIS A 251 -6.52 8.38 -3.92
N GLU A 252 -6.96 7.82 -2.81
CA GLU A 252 -6.28 6.71 -2.12
C GLU A 252 -6.02 5.49 -3.01
N MET A 253 -7.02 5.03 -3.78
CA MET A 253 -6.81 3.91 -4.71
C MET A 253 -5.83 4.23 -5.84
N ALA A 254 -5.79 5.47 -6.33
CA ALA A 254 -4.80 5.84 -7.35
C ALA A 254 -3.37 5.80 -6.78
N VAL A 255 -3.18 6.20 -5.52
CA VAL A 255 -1.90 6.06 -4.80
C VAL A 255 -1.52 4.58 -4.67
N SER A 256 -2.46 3.72 -4.25
CA SER A 256 -2.22 2.27 -4.13
C SER A 256 -1.81 1.65 -5.46
N CYS A 257 -2.51 1.98 -6.55
CA CYS A 257 -2.22 1.45 -7.88
C CYS A 257 -0.85 1.90 -8.40
N VAL A 258 -0.48 3.17 -8.21
CA VAL A 258 0.85 3.65 -8.62
C VAL A 258 1.97 2.98 -7.83
N LEU A 259 1.78 2.75 -6.53
CA LEU A 259 2.75 2.01 -5.72
C LEU A 259 2.87 0.55 -6.18
N TRP A 260 1.76 -0.05 -6.57
CA TRP A 260 1.71 -1.40 -7.13
C TRP A 260 2.45 -1.46 -8.47
N ASP A 261 2.10 -0.60 -9.42
CA ASP A 261 2.75 -0.51 -10.75
C ASP A 261 4.26 -0.18 -10.65
N PHE A 262 4.70 0.46 -9.56
CA PHE A 262 6.13 0.66 -9.33
C PHE A 262 6.79 -0.61 -8.80
N ALA A 263 6.07 -1.43 -8.05
CA ALA A 263 6.61 -2.65 -7.44
C ALA A 263 6.69 -3.81 -8.42
N ASP A 264 5.65 -4.04 -9.21
CA ASP A 264 5.58 -5.15 -10.15
C ASP A 264 5.71 -4.71 -11.62
N SER A 265 5.29 -5.51 -12.57
CA SER A 265 5.15 -5.13 -13.97
C SER A 265 4.02 -5.93 -14.62
N SER A 266 3.37 -5.37 -15.62
CA SER A 266 2.31 -6.01 -16.39
C SER A 266 2.69 -7.40 -16.97
N VAL A 267 3.98 -7.62 -17.14
CA VAL A 267 4.54 -8.91 -17.63
C VAL A 267 4.46 -9.98 -16.54
N THR A 268 4.51 -9.59 -15.27
CA THR A 268 4.54 -10.52 -14.13
C THR A 268 3.13 -11.01 -13.77
N THR A 269 2.12 -10.18 -13.93
CA THR A 269 0.74 -10.45 -13.51
C THR A 269 -0.16 -10.94 -14.62
N GLY A 270 0.30 -10.89 -15.89
CA GLY A 270 -0.49 -11.33 -17.06
C GLY A 270 -1.61 -10.38 -17.46
N SER A 271 -1.67 -9.15 -16.90
CA SER A 271 -2.63 -8.14 -17.30
C SER A 271 -2.28 -7.57 -18.69
N SER A 272 -3.17 -7.77 -19.64
CA SER A 272 -2.98 -7.26 -21.02
C SER A 272 -3.35 -5.78 -21.19
N ASN A 273 -3.93 -5.15 -20.18
CA ASN A 273 -4.49 -3.80 -20.28
C ASN A 273 -3.54 -2.69 -19.83
N GLU A 274 -2.39 -3.03 -19.24
CA GLU A 274 -1.45 -2.09 -18.64
C GLU A 274 -0.13 -1.97 -19.44
N SER A 275 -0.26 -1.71 -20.73
CA SER A 275 0.92 -1.54 -21.62
C SER A 275 1.84 -0.36 -21.22
N TYR A 276 1.39 0.49 -20.29
CA TYR A 276 2.17 1.59 -19.73
C TYR A 276 3.06 1.13 -18.56
N ASP A 277 2.68 0.07 -17.86
CA ASP A 277 3.46 -0.49 -16.76
C ASP A 277 4.63 -1.33 -17.27
N ASN A 278 5.82 -0.79 -17.13
CA ASN A 278 7.09 -1.38 -17.57
C ASN A 278 8.20 -1.16 -16.53
N VAL A 279 7.80 -0.87 -15.29
CA VAL A 279 8.69 -0.75 -14.13
C VAL A 279 8.53 -2.02 -13.30
N SER A 280 9.55 -2.44 -12.64
CA SER A 280 9.49 -3.52 -11.65
C SER A 280 10.63 -3.29 -10.66
N PHE A 281 10.37 -2.50 -9.64
CA PHE A 281 11.35 -2.29 -8.58
C PHE A 281 11.35 -3.46 -7.57
N GLY A 282 10.23 -4.17 -7.45
CA GLY A 282 9.97 -5.15 -6.40
C GLY A 282 9.54 -4.52 -5.07
N PHE A 283 8.79 -5.28 -4.28
CA PHE A 283 8.22 -4.82 -3.00
C PHE A 283 9.30 -4.34 -2.01
N SER A 284 10.45 -5.00 -1.97
CA SER A 284 11.56 -4.61 -1.09
C SER A 284 12.16 -3.23 -1.44
N THR A 285 12.23 -2.89 -2.72
CA THR A 285 12.72 -1.57 -3.14
C THR A 285 11.72 -0.47 -2.83
N ILE A 286 10.41 -0.72 -3.08
CA ILE A 286 9.35 0.24 -2.71
C ILE A 286 9.33 0.45 -1.20
N TRP A 287 9.45 -0.61 -0.41
CA TRP A 287 9.61 -0.52 1.05
C TRP A 287 10.80 0.38 1.42
N ALA A 288 12.00 0.08 0.88
CA ALA A 288 13.20 0.85 1.18
C ALA A 288 13.07 2.33 0.80
N TYR A 289 12.46 2.63 -0.35
CA TYR A 289 12.20 4.00 -0.79
C TYR A 289 11.20 4.72 0.12
N THR A 290 10.14 4.05 0.53
CA THR A 290 9.15 4.60 1.47
C THR A 290 9.80 4.98 2.81
N ILE A 291 10.53 4.03 3.41
CA ILE A 291 11.16 4.26 4.73
C ILE A 291 12.26 5.33 4.63
N SER A 292 13.05 5.33 3.56
CA SER A 292 14.16 6.29 3.38
C SER A 292 13.67 7.69 3.06
N SER A 293 12.59 7.83 2.29
CA SER A 293 12.00 9.15 1.97
C SER A 293 11.30 9.79 3.15
N ARG A 294 10.82 8.99 4.11
CA ARG A 294 9.92 9.43 5.20
C ARG A 294 8.73 10.24 4.69
N ALA A 295 8.21 9.82 3.54
CA ALA A 295 7.14 10.53 2.88
C ALA A 295 5.84 10.44 3.68
N THR A 296 5.16 11.56 3.79
CA THR A 296 3.79 11.68 4.33
C THR A 296 2.79 12.13 3.25
N ILE A 297 3.28 12.27 2.02
CA ILE A 297 2.52 12.52 0.80
C ILE A 297 3.20 11.81 -0.36
N PHE A 298 2.43 11.47 -1.40
CA PHE A 298 2.96 10.77 -2.57
C PHE A 298 4.07 11.56 -3.29
N ASP A 299 3.97 12.87 -3.31
CA ASP A 299 4.93 13.77 -3.92
C ASP A 299 6.36 13.60 -3.38
N THR A 300 6.51 13.61 -2.06
CA THR A 300 7.81 13.41 -1.41
C THR A 300 8.38 12.01 -1.68
N PHE A 301 7.52 10.99 -1.70
CA PHE A 301 7.92 9.64 -2.07
C PHE A 301 8.41 9.59 -3.53
N TYR A 302 7.64 10.17 -4.45
CA TYR A 302 7.98 10.17 -5.87
C TYR A 302 9.28 10.92 -6.15
N ASP A 303 9.51 12.06 -5.52
CA ASP A 303 10.77 12.80 -5.65
C ASP A 303 11.97 11.94 -5.25
N TYR A 304 11.84 11.17 -4.17
CA TYR A 304 12.88 10.24 -3.75
C TYR A 304 13.10 9.13 -4.78
N VAL A 305 12.04 8.51 -5.28
CA VAL A 305 12.11 7.48 -6.33
C VAL A 305 12.77 8.04 -7.60
N PHE A 306 12.35 9.23 -8.02
CA PHE A 306 12.86 9.86 -9.23
C PHE A 306 14.36 10.19 -9.16
N GLN A 307 14.84 10.64 -8.01
CA GLN A 307 16.26 10.92 -7.78
C GLN A 307 17.14 9.65 -7.84
N HIS A 308 16.58 8.48 -7.55
CA HIS A 308 17.27 7.20 -7.61
C HIS A 308 17.06 6.44 -8.92
N ALA A 309 16.18 6.93 -9.79
CA ALA A 309 15.88 6.31 -11.07
C ALA A 309 16.91 6.74 -12.14
N ASN A 310 17.33 5.77 -12.97
CA ASN A 310 18.06 6.12 -14.17
C ASN A 310 17.12 6.76 -15.23
N GLN A 311 17.69 7.34 -16.29
CA GLN A 311 16.92 8.04 -17.33
C GLN A 311 15.84 7.19 -18.01
N VAL A 312 16.10 5.89 -18.20
CA VAL A 312 15.12 4.98 -18.83
C VAL A 312 13.96 4.75 -17.87
N THR A 313 14.25 4.47 -16.60
CA THR A 313 13.27 4.26 -15.57
C THR A 313 12.44 5.52 -15.31
N ALA A 314 13.06 6.71 -15.24
CA ALA A 314 12.35 7.98 -15.08
C ALA A 314 11.27 8.21 -16.17
N ARG A 315 11.57 7.84 -17.43
CA ARG A 315 10.58 7.93 -18.53
C ARG A 315 9.42 6.93 -18.36
N LYS A 316 9.71 5.74 -17.84
CA LYS A 316 8.69 4.72 -17.54
C LYS A 316 7.77 5.16 -16.42
N LEU A 317 8.33 5.71 -15.34
CA LEU A 317 7.55 6.28 -14.24
C LEU A 317 6.55 7.33 -14.74
N GLY A 318 6.97 8.23 -15.63
CA GLY A 318 6.09 9.22 -16.23
C GLY A 318 4.90 8.65 -17.00
N ARG A 319 4.99 7.43 -17.54
CA ARG A 319 3.85 6.75 -18.17
C ARG A 319 2.83 6.29 -17.13
N ILE A 320 3.29 5.65 -16.06
CA ILE A 320 2.45 5.20 -14.94
C ILE A 320 1.72 6.39 -14.34
N LEU A 321 2.45 7.47 -14.00
CA LEU A 321 1.83 8.69 -13.47
C LEU A 321 0.80 9.31 -14.41
N SER A 322 1.03 9.24 -15.73
CA SER A 322 0.06 9.73 -16.72
C SER A 322 -1.19 8.86 -16.80
N ALA A 323 -1.05 7.54 -16.66
CA ALA A 323 -2.17 6.60 -16.66
C ALA A 323 -3.08 6.84 -15.45
N HIS A 324 -2.50 7.02 -14.28
CA HIS A 324 -3.23 7.31 -13.03
C HIS A 324 -3.54 8.81 -12.83
N ARG A 325 -3.22 9.67 -13.82
CA ARG A 325 -3.50 11.12 -13.83
C ARG A 325 -2.91 11.92 -12.67
N PHE A 326 -1.79 11.48 -12.13
CA PHE A 326 -0.96 12.33 -11.26
C PHE A 326 -0.32 13.47 -12.03
N SER A 327 -0.13 13.30 -13.34
CA SER A 327 0.41 14.31 -14.23
C SER A 327 -0.53 14.57 -15.42
N ALA A 328 -0.17 15.56 -16.25
CA ALA A 328 -0.82 15.80 -17.54
C ALA A 328 -0.80 14.52 -18.39
N SER A 329 -1.91 14.18 -19.01
CA SER A 329 -2.08 12.96 -19.82
C SER A 329 -2.11 13.26 -21.31
N ASN A 330 -2.01 12.22 -22.14
CA ASN A 330 -2.06 12.31 -23.61
C ASN A 330 -1.16 13.41 -24.21
N PRO A 331 0.15 13.48 -23.87
CA PRO A 331 1.01 14.46 -24.50
C PRO A 331 1.10 14.18 -26.02
N LYS A 332 0.97 15.25 -26.83
CA LYS A 332 0.91 15.19 -28.29
C LYS A 332 1.86 16.21 -28.91
N THR A 333 2.57 15.80 -29.96
CA THR A 333 3.33 16.70 -30.83
C THR A 333 2.58 16.86 -32.15
N ASN A 334 2.23 18.06 -32.55
CA ASN A 334 1.43 18.37 -33.73
C ASN A 334 0.14 17.52 -33.83
N GLY A 335 -0.53 17.28 -32.67
CA GLY A 335 -1.75 16.47 -32.59
C GLY A 335 -1.53 14.97 -32.54
N SER A 336 -0.32 14.45 -32.74
CA SER A 336 0.00 13.02 -32.65
C SER A 336 0.41 12.61 -31.22
N ALA A 337 -0.18 11.55 -30.69
CA ALA A 337 0.12 10.97 -29.37
C ALA A 337 1.25 9.90 -29.41
N GLN A 338 2.00 9.80 -30.50
CA GLN A 338 3.10 8.84 -30.62
C GLN A 338 4.22 9.17 -29.63
N ILE A 339 4.75 8.16 -28.96
CA ILE A 339 5.85 8.27 -27.98
C ILE A 339 7.15 8.73 -28.67
N ALA A 340 7.33 8.34 -29.93
CA ALA A 340 8.40 8.83 -30.78
C ALA A 340 7.75 9.46 -32.02
N TYR A 341 7.94 10.76 -32.20
CA TYR A 341 7.38 11.54 -33.28
C TYR A 341 8.47 12.15 -34.12
N THR A 342 8.38 11.96 -35.42
CA THR A 342 9.34 12.58 -36.35
C THR A 342 8.77 13.89 -36.90
N ILE A 343 9.45 15.00 -36.63
CA ILE A 343 9.08 16.33 -37.13
C ILE A 343 9.70 16.50 -38.54
N THR A 344 8.85 16.60 -39.52
CA THR A 344 9.22 16.80 -40.92
C THR A 344 8.94 18.24 -41.41
N SER A 345 8.23 19.01 -40.61
CA SER A 345 7.88 20.40 -40.94
C SER A 345 8.99 21.37 -40.55
N SER A 346 9.26 22.36 -41.39
CA SER A 346 10.12 23.50 -41.05
C SER A 346 9.50 24.45 -40.02
N SER A 347 8.18 24.40 -39.86
CA SER A 347 7.45 25.19 -38.87
C SER A 347 7.66 24.66 -37.45
N ALA A 348 7.63 25.56 -36.46
CA ALA A 348 7.75 25.21 -35.07
C ALA A 348 6.59 24.28 -34.62
N PRO A 349 6.89 23.16 -33.94
CA PRO A 349 5.87 22.21 -33.51
C PRO A 349 5.04 22.77 -32.36
N THR A 350 3.77 22.32 -32.32
CA THR A 350 2.86 22.55 -31.20
C THR A 350 2.84 21.29 -30.31
N LEU A 351 3.12 21.49 -29.04
CA LEU A 351 3.02 20.52 -27.97
C LEU A 351 1.69 20.71 -27.26
N SER A 352 0.93 19.66 -27.04
CA SER A 352 -0.37 19.72 -26.37
C SER A 352 -0.60 18.51 -25.48
N TRP A 353 -1.49 18.64 -24.54
CA TRP A 353 -1.80 17.60 -23.55
C TRP A 353 -3.23 17.74 -23.02
N SER A 354 -3.71 16.71 -22.33
CA SER A 354 -4.94 16.75 -21.56
C SER A 354 -4.64 17.14 -20.10
N LYS A 355 -5.57 17.80 -19.43
CA LYS A 355 -5.44 18.21 -18.03
C LYS A 355 -5.12 17.03 -17.13
N ALA A 356 -4.34 17.28 -16.09
CA ALA A 356 -4.29 16.39 -14.93
C ALA A 356 -5.65 16.43 -14.22
N ASN A 357 -6.17 15.26 -13.86
CA ASN A 357 -7.47 15.16 -13.17
C ASN A 357 -7.26 14.82 -11.69
N GLY A 358 -6.46 15.62 -10.99
CA GLY A 358 -6.23 15.43 -9.56
C GLY A 358 -7.44 15.83 -8.71
N CYS A 359 -8.08 16.94 -9.03
CA CYS A 359 -9.32 17.38 -8.39
C CYS A 359 -10.14 18.29 -9.33
N ASN A 360 -11.45 18.33 -9.10
CA ASN A 360 -12.35 19.21 -9.90
C ASN A 360 -12.16 20.68 -9.56
N CYS A 361 -11.67 21.02 -8.38
CA CYS A 361 -11.48 22.37 -7.86
C CYS A 361 -10.13 23.00 -8.27
N CYS A 362 -9.22 22.26 -8.95
CA CYS A 362 -7.88 22.74 -9.24
C CYS A 362 -7.82 23.46 -10.59
N ALA A 363 -7.36 24.72 -10.58
CA ALA A 363 -6.87 25.39 -11.78
C ALA A 363 -5.39 25.06 -11.94
N ASP A 364 -5.02 24.47 -13.08
CA ASP A 364 -3.66 24.01 -13.33
C ASP A 364 -2.86 25.07 -14.10
N SER A 365 -1.62 25.30 -13.70
CA SER A 365 -0.58 25.81 -14.59
C SER A 365 0.32 24.64 -15.01
N TYR A 366 0.94 24.77 -16.15
CA TYR A 366 1.77 23.72 -16.72
C TYR A 366 3.18 24.24 -16.96
N ARG A 367 4.17 23.42 -16.63
CA ARG A 367 5.55 23.65 -16.98
C ARG A 367 5.96 22.64 -18.05
N VAL A 368 6.15 23.11 -19.28
CA VAL A 368 6.71 22.32 -20.37
C VAL A 368 8.23 22.32 -20.25
N ILE A 369 8.83 21.16 -20.20
CA ILE A 369 10.28 21.01 -20.16
C ILE A 369 10.74 20.28 -21.42
N ILE A 370 11.75 20.84 -22.08
CA ILE A 370 12.40 20.25 -23.24
C ILE A 370 13.81 19.84 -22.80
N TYR A 371 14.17 18.60 -23.08
CA TYR A 371 15.44 17.99 -22.74
C TYR A 371 16.23 17.59 -23.96
N SER A 372 17.53 17.64 -23.89
CA SER A 372 18.42 16.99 -24.85
C SER A 372 18.19 15.46 -24.84
N ARG A 373 18.77 14.74 -25.79
CA ARG A 373 18.75 13.27 -25.77
C ARG A 373 19.50 12.67 -24.56
N SER A 374 20.40 13.42 -23.96
CA SER A 374 21.06 13.07 -22.69
C SER A 374 20.26 13.46 -21.44
N MET A 375 19.00 13.85 -21.59
CA MET A 375 18.10 14.28 -20.51
C MET A 375 18.57 15.54 -19.76
N THR A 376 19.39 16.38 -20.39
CA THR A 376 19.73 17.70 -19.86
C THR A 376 18.63 18.71 -20.23
N PRO A 377 18.07 19.46 -19.29
CA PRO A 377 17.05 20.47 -19.59
C PRO A 377 17.62 21.56 -20.53
N ILE A 378 16.89 21.83 -21.62
CA ILE A 378 17.21 22.91 -22.57
C ILE A 378 16.30 24.10 -22.34
N TYR A 379 14.99 23.84 -22.17
CA TYR A 379 13.97 24.85 -21.92
C TYR A 379 13.04 24.40 -20.82
N SER A 380 12.59 25.37 -20.03
CA SER A 380 11.52 25.20 -19.04
C SER A 380 10.56 26.39 -19.19
N ILE A 381 9.32 26.13 -19.60
CA ILE A 381 8.34 27.16 -19.98
C ILE A 381 7.07 26.94 -19.16
N THR A 382 6.59 27.96 -18.45
CA THR A 382 5.31 27.90 -17.74
C THR A 382 4.18 28.48 -18.59
N VAL A 383 3.08 27.76 -18.69
CA VAL A 383 1.88 28.16 -19.44
C VAL A 383 0.61 27.84 -18.64
N ALA A 384 -0.45 28.60 -18.86
CA ALA A 384 -1.78 28.33 -18.28
C ALA A 384 -2.68 27.52 -19.22
N SER A 385 -2.24 27.28 -20.47
CA SER A 385 -2.98 26.53 -21.47
C SER A 385 -2.54 25.06 -21.49
N THR A 386 -3.34 24.21 -22.11
CA THR A 386 -3.01 22.80 -22.36
C THR A 386 -2.26 22.61 -23.69
N SER A 387 -1.65 23.66 -24.20
CA SER A 387 -0.80 23.60 -25.39
C SER A 387 0.26 24.70 -25.38
N TYR A 388 1.37 24.44 -26.07
CA TYR A 388 2.46 25.37 -26.29
C TYR A 388 3.07 25.17 -27.65
N THR A 389 3.13 26.22 -28.47
CA THR A 389 3.87 26.22 -29.73
C THR A 389 5.26 26.79 -29.48
N LEU A 390 6.30 26.06 -29.85
CA LEU A 390 7.67 26.54 -29.74
C LEU A 390 7.82 27.88 -30.46
N THR A 391 8.55 28.83 -29.88
CA THR A 391 8.91 30.05 -30.60
C THR A 391 9.89 29.71 -31.75
N ASN A 392 9.96 30.59 -32.77
CA ASN A 392 10.91 30.41 -33.87
C ASN A 392 12.36 30.38 -33.35
N ILE A 393 12.69 31.11 -32.30
CA ILE A 393 14.03 31.10 -31.69
C ILE A 393 14.33 29.73 -31.06
N GLN A 394 13.41 29.20 -30.28
CA GLN A 394 13.56 27.88 -29.66
C GLN A 394 13.64 26.79 -30.72
N TRP A 395 12.78 26.84 -31.74
CA TRP A 395 12.76 25.86 -32.81
C TRP A 395 14.05 25.88 -33.64
N ASN A 396 14.54 27.07 -34.01
CA ASN A 396 15.81 27.20 -34.75
C ASN A 396 16.99 26.68 -33.91
N ASN A 397 17.03 26.96 -32.58
CA ASN A 397 18.04 26.41 -31.69
C ASN A 397 17.98 24.88 -31.63
N LEU A 398 16.78 24.29 -31.54
CA LEU A 398 16.65 22.82 -31.53
C LEU A 398 17.11 22.20 -32.84
N LYS A 399 16.77 22.77 -33.99
CA LYS A 399 17.22 22.32 -35.29
C LYS A 399 18.74 22.38 -35.43
N SER A 400 19.36 23.45 -34.95
CA SER A 400 20.80 23.67 -35.14
C SER A 400 21.66 22.87 -34.18
N ASN A 401 21.24 22.79 -32.91
CA ASN A 401 22.09 22.25 -31.85
C ASN A 401 21.64 20.85 -31.35
N TYR A 402 20.43 20.42 -31.71
CA TYR A 402 19.82 19.16 -31.28
C TYR A 402 19.17 18.42 -32.46
N SER A 403 19.84 18.42 -33.60
CA SER A 403 19.34 17.85 -34.88
C SER A 403 18.96 16.36 -34.78
N SER A 404 19.59 15.60 -33.87
CA SER A 404 19.23 14.20 -33.59
C SER A 404 17.90 14.04 -32.86
N GLY A 405 17.33 15.15 -32.36
CA GLY A 405 16.07 15.19 -31.63
C GLY A 405 16.19 15.58 -30.15
N PHE A 406 15.05 15.66 -29.52
CA PHE A 406 14.88 16.08 -28.13
C PHE A 406 13.74 15.31 -27.46
N TYR A 407 13.73 15.28 -26.12
CA TYR A 407 12.57 14.85 -25.36
C TYR A 407 11.80 16.05 -24.83
N TRP A 408 10.51 15.90 -24.63
CA TRP A 408 9.74 16.86 -23.85
C TRP A 408 8.74 16.13 -22.95
N CYS A 409 8.37 16.79 -21.89
CA CYS A 409 7.28 16.40 -20.98
C CYS A 409 6.60 17.63 -20.42
N VAL A 410 5.50 17.41 -19.72
CA VAL A 410 4.73 18.45 -19.03
C VAL A 410 4.64 18.11 -17.56
N ILE A 411 4.80 19.12 -16.71
CA ILE A 411 4.52 19.03 -15.28
C ILE A 411 3.27 19.86 -15.03
N ALA A 412 2.24 19.27 -14.48
CA ALA A 412 1.08 20.01 -13.98
C ALA A 412 1.45 20.61 -12.62
N THR A 413 1.30 21.92 -12.49
CA THR A 413 1.55 22.61 -11.23
C THR A 413 0.22 23.16 -10.73
N PRO A 414 -0.32 22.68 -9.61
CA PRO A 414 -1.52 23.24 -9.03
C PRO A 414 -1.34 24.71 -8.64
N SER A 415 -2.35 25.54 -8.90
CA SER A 415 -2.26 27.01 -8.79
C SER A 415 -2.18 27.57 -7.37
N SER A 416 -2.19 26.75 -6.31
CA SER A 416 -2.42 27.23 -4.94
C SER A 416 -1.52 26.65 -3.84
N THR A 417 -0.46 25.93 -4.19
CA THR A 417 0.56 25.52 -3.22
C THR A 417 1.95 25.77 -3.76
N PRO A 418 2.96 26.01 -2.92
CA PRO A 418 4.35 25.98 -3.38
C PRO A 418 4.53 24.68 -4.16
N ALA A 419 5.15 24.79 -5.33
CA ALA A 419 5.37 23.67 -6.24
C ALA A 419 6.02 22.52 -5.49
N THR A 420 5.23 21.59 -5.07
CA THR A 420 5.64 20.33 -4.55
C THR A 420 5.64 19.41 -5.75
N GLY A 421 6.70 18.75 -5.98
CA GLY A 421 6.97 17.67 -6.88
C GLY A 421 6.77 17.84 -8.38
N PRO A 422 7.67 17.31 -9.13
CA PRO A 422 7.57 17.30 -10.57
C PRO A 422 6.89 16.02 -11.06
N TYR A 423 5.59 15.89 -10.99
CA TYR A 423 4.91 14.81 -11.70
C TYR A 423 5.05 15.01 -13.20
N HIS A 424 6.07 14.40 -13.74
CA HIS A 424 6.31 14.41 -15.16
C HIS A 424 5.22 13.61 -15.89
N SER A 425 4.69 14.17 -16.97
CA SER A 425 3.93 13.40 -17.93
C SER A 425 4.82 12.34 -18.58
N GLN A 426 4.21 11.45 -19.37
CA GLN A 426 4.94 10.66 -20.32
C GLN A 426 5.89 11.55 -21.16
N PHE A 427 7.15 11.10 -21.32
CA PHE A 427 8.12 11.78 -22.17
C PHE A 427 7.89 11.41 -23.64
N ILE A 428 7.85 12.41 -24.51
CA ILE A 428 7.78 12.24 -25.95
C ILE A 428 9.15 12.48 -26.57
N LEU A 429 9.63 11.54 -27.34
CA LEU A 429 10.82 11.72 -28.17
C LEU A 429 10.41 12.39 -29.49
N CYS A 430 10.99 13.53 -29.80
CA CYS A 430 10.89 14.16 -31.11
C CYS A 430 12.22 14.02 -31.86
N THR A 431 12.21 13.35 -33.00
CA THR A 431 13.32 13.36 -33.96
C THR A 431 13.07 14.44 -35.00
N ILE A 432 14.13 15.08 -35.45
CA ILE A 432 14.06 16.16 -36.45
C ILE A 432 14.55 15.59 -37.77
N ASN A 433 13.69 15.58 -38.77
CA ASN A 433 14.02 15.15 -40.15
C ASN A 433 13.40 16.14 -41.15
N ILE A 434 14.06 17.27 -41.29
CA ILE A 434 13.66 18.31 -42.24
C ILE A 434 14.58 18.21 -43.42
N ALA A 435 14.01 17.86 -44.60
CA ALA A 435 14.72 17.81 -45.87
C ALA A 435 15.12 19.20 -46.34
#